data_65316e0951a1862d999b3b5ced6b1cae
#
_entry.id   65316e0951a1862d999b3b5ced6b1cae
#
_cell.length_a   1.000
_cell.length_b   1.000
_cell.length_c   1.000
_cell.angle_alpha   90.00
_cell.angle_beta   90.00
_cell.angle_gamma   90.00
#
_symmetry.space_group_name_H-M   'P 1'
#
loop_
_entity.id
_entity.type
_entity.pdbx_description
1 polymer ?
#
loop_
_entity_poly.entity_id
_entity_poly.type
_entity_poly.pdbx_seq_one_letter_code
_entity_poly.pdbx_strand_id
1 'polypeptide(L)'
;RGELDFFESLTQRVSLLKGLEVDKVNKICHNLPIMNGAKETILELKKLGYTVVCFSGGFKNATSYFAPILGLDGDFSNTLHSKDGVLTGLVGGEMMFNTSKGEMLQTLQRIMKITPENTIAIGDGANDLSMFKHASTRVAFCAKPILKEAANIIIEEKDLKLIIKKLALLQ
;
A
#
# COMPACT_ATOMS: atom_id res chain seq x y z
N ARG A 1 28.75 1.56 -0.87
CA ARG A 1 27.65 2.49 -1.20
C ARG A 1 26.72 2.46 -0.01
N GLY A 2 26.64 3.56 0.79
CA GLY A 2 25.64 3.68 1.85
C GLY A 2 24.26 3.57 1.23
N GLU A 3 23.43 2.66 1.74
CA GLU A 3 22.05 2.59 1.32
C GLU A 3 21.34 3.86 1.79
N LEU A 4 20.83 4.66 0.85
CA LEU A 4 19.91 5.75 1.16
C LEU A 4 18.73 5.16 1.93
N ASP A 5 18.31 5.81 2.99
CA ASP A 5 17.08 5.40 3.66
C ASP A 5 15.87 5.63 2.73
N PHE A 6 14.72 5.11 3.12
CA PHE A 6 13.51 5.20 2.29
C PHE A 6 13.12 6.65 2.02
N PHE A 7 13.22 7.53 3.01
CA PHE A 7 12.90 8.95 2.92
C PHE A 7 13.83 9.67 1.93
N GLU A 8 15.13 9.48 2.06
CA GLU A 8 16.14 10.10 1.18
C GLU A 8 15.96 9.61 -0.27
N SER A 9 15.76 8.30 -0.45
CA SER A 9 15.51 7.71 -1.77
C SER A 9 14.23 8.24 -2.41
N LEU A 10 13.15 8.40 -1.64
CA LEU A 10 11.89 8.94 -2.13
C LEU A 10 12.03 10.41 -2.55
N THR A 11 12.59 11.24 -1.68
CA THR A 11 12.76 12.68 -1.93
C THR A 11 13.67 12.95 -3.12
N GLN A 12 14.78 12.20 -3.24
CA GLN A 12 15.68 12.31 -4.38
C GLN A 12 14.99 11.94 -5.70
N ARG A 13 14.22 10.85 -5.75
CA ARG A 13 13.47 10.44 -6.94
C ARG A 13 12.41 11.46 -7.32
N VAL A 14 11.68 12.00 -6.34
CA VAL A 14 10.63 13.00 -6.58
C VAL A 14 11.21 14.33 -7.06
N SER A 15 12.41 14.73 -6.60
CA SER A 15 13.05 15.95 -7.07
C SER A 15 13.28 15.97 -8.59
N LEU A 16 13.45 14.79 -9.22
CA LEU A 16 13.60 14.64 -10.66
C LEU A 16 12.31 14.93 -11.44
N LEU A 17 11.15 14.94 -10.76
CA LEU A 17 9.85 15.22 -11.38
C LEU A 17 9.54 16.72 -11.44
N LYS A 18 10.44 17.58 -10.94
CA LYS A 18 10.23 19.03 -10.96
C LYS A 18 9.97 19.55 -12.36
N GLY A 19 8.92 20.36 -12.51
CA GLY A 19 8.53 20.97 -13.78
C GLY A 19 7.60 20.13 -14.64
N LEU A 20 7.28 18.88 -14.25
CA LEU A 20 6.28 18.07 -14.96
C LEU A 20 4.87 18.63 -14.69
N GLU A 21 4.07 18.68 -15.74
CA GLU A 21 2.65 19.05 -15.65
C GLU A 21 1.87 17.97 -14.85
N VAL A 22 1.06 18.41 -13.90
CA VAL A 22 0.24 17.52 -13.05
C VAL A 22 -0.69 16.67 -13.91
N ASP A 23 -1.28 17.21 -14.97
CA ASP A 23 -2.17 16.48 -15.86
C ASP A 23 -1.48 15.32 -16.58
N LYS A 24 -0.21 15.47 -16.97
CA LYS A 24 0.57 14.38 -17.57
C LYS A 24 0.83 13.27 -16.55
N VAL A 25 1.15 13.64 -15.31
CA VAL A 25 1.35 12.68 -14.22
C VAL A 25 0.05 11.94 -13.92
N ASN A 26 -1.07 12.64 -13.83
CA ASN A 26 -2.39 12.03 -13.62
C ASN A 26 -2.75 11.05 -14.74
N LYS A 27 -2.54 11.43 -16.00
CA LYS A 27 -2.79 10.51 -17.14
C LYS A 27 -1.99 9.22 -17.03
N ILE A 28 -0.73 9.30 -16.62
CA ILE A 28 0.10 8.10 -16.40
C ILE A 28 -0.45 7.27 -15.23
N CYS A 29 -0.73 7.91 -14.10
CA CYS A 29 -1.22 7.25 -12.90
C CYS A 29 -2.57 6.56 -13.12
N HIS A 30 -3.50 7.20 -13.86
CA HIS A 30 -4.83 6.66 -14.12
C HIS A 30 -4.83 5.49 -15.11
N ASN A 31 -3.75 5.30 -15.87
CA ASN A 31 -3.58 4.19 -16.82
C ASN A 31 -2.73 3.03 -16.25
N LEU A 32 -2.44 3.03 -14.95
CA LEU A 32 -1.73 1.90 -14.33
C LEU A 32 -2.58 0.63 -14.39
N PRO A 33 -1.96 -0.53 -14.69
CA PRO A 33 -2.68 -1.80 -14.70
C PRO A 33 -3.10 -2.19 -13.27
N ILE A 34 -4.34 -2.66 -13.13
CA ILE A 34 -4.84 -3.24 -11.90
C ILE A 34 -4.39 -4.70 -11.82
N MET A 35 -3.91 -5.12 -10.63
CA MET A 35 -3.56 -6.52 -10.39
C MET A 35 -4.77 -7.44 -10.57
N ASN A 36 -4.54 -8.59 -11.22
CA ASN A 36 -5.59 -9.59 -11.41
C ASN A 36 -6.25 -9.98 -10.08
N GLY A 37 -7.58 -10.03 -10.08
CA GLY A 37 -8.38 -10.39 -8.91
C GLY A 37 -8.50 -9.30 -7.83
N ALA A 38 -7.94 -8.10 -8.02
CA ALA A 38 -7.93 -7.06 -6.98
C ALA A 38 -9.33 -6.65 -6.54
N LYS A 39 -10.20 -6.30 -7.50
CA LYS A 39 -11.55 -5.84 -7.20
C LYS A 39 -12.40 -6.92 -6.55
N GLU A 40 -12.31 -8.14 -7.08
CA GLU A 40 -13.04 -9.30 -6.55
C GLU A 40 -12.59 -9.63 -5.12
N THR A 41 -11.29 -9.62 -4.87
CA THR A 41 -10.74 -9.89 -3.52
C THR A 41 -11.18 -8.85 -2.51
N ILE A 42 -11.11 -7.57 -2.85
CA ILE A 42 -11.57 -6.48 -1.98
C ILE A 42 -13.07 -6.64 -1.68
N LEU A 43 -13.89 -6.91 -2.70
CA LEU A 43 -15.33 -7.12 -2.55
C LEU A 43 -15.64 -8.30 -1.61
N GLU A 44 -14.95 -9.43 -1.78
CA GLU A 44 -15.16 -10.60 -0.92
C GLU A 44 -14.71 -10.33 0.53
N LEU A 45 -13.56 -9.68 0.73
CA LEU A 45 -13.14 -9.28 2.07
C LEU A 45 -14.18 -8.37 2.76
N LYS A 46 -14.75 -7.43 2.02
CA LYS A 46 -15.81 -6.55 2.56
C LYS A 46 -17.10 -7.30 2.89
N LYS A 47 -17.51 -8.29 2.08
CA LYS A 47 -18.64 -9.18 2.41
C LYS A 47 -18.39 -9.99 3.69
N LEU A 48 -17.13 -10.34 3.97
CA LEU A 48 -16.70 -10.99 5.21
C LEU A 48 -16.60 -10.03 6.41
N GLY A 49 -16.95 -8.76 6.23
CA GLY A 49 -16.95 -7.74 7.29
C GLY A 49 -15.61 -7.02 7.49
N TYR A 50 -14.62 -7.22 6.62
CA TYR A 50 -13.36 -6.50 6.71
C TYR A 50 -13.49 -5.06 6.20
N THR A 51 -12.83 -4.14 6.89
CA THR A 51 -12.48 -2.81 6.36
C THR A 51 -11.17 -2.96 5.58
N VAL A 52 -11.16 -2.55 4.32
CA VAL A 52 -10.03 -2.75 3.41
C VAL A 52 -9.41 -1.41 3.05
N VAL A 53 -8.16 -1.21 3.45
CA VAL A 53 -7.40 0.02 3.22
C VAL A 53 -6.10 -0.25 2.47
N CYS A 54 -5.60 0.74 1.73
CA CYS A 54 -4.34 0.69 1.03
C CYS A 54 -3.29 1.61 1.67
N PHE A 55 -2.11 1.06 1.98
CA PHE A 55 -0.92 1.82 2.37
C PHE A 55 0.12 1.77 1.25
N SER A 56 0.39 2.90 0.64
CA SER A 56 1.30 2.98 -0.50
C SER A 56 2.41 4.01 -0.30
N GLY A 57 3.66 3.60 -0.48
CA GLY A 57 4.79 4.53 -0.63
C GLY A 57 4.76 5.35 -1.92
N GLY A 58 3.76 5.12 -2.79
CA GLY A 58 3.49 5.92 -3.99
C GLY A 58 2.69 7.19 -3.69
N PHE A 59 1.86 7.62 -4.65
CA PHE A 59 1.26 8.96 -4.62
C PHE A 59 -0.26 8.94 -4.77
N LYS A 60 -0.90 9.92 -4.14
CA LYS A 60 -2.36 10.18 -4.21
C LYS A 60 -2.88 10.25 -5.65
N ASN A 61 -2.06 10.71 -6.61
CA ASN A 61 -2.40 10.71 -8.04
C ASN A 61 -2.88 9.35 -8.55
N ALA A 62 -2.34 8.25 -8.01
CA ALA A 62 -2.79 6.90 -8.34
C ALA A 62 -3.77 6.36 -7.29
N THR A 63 -3.41 6.39 -6.01
CA THR A 63 -4.19 5.69 -4.97
C THR A 63 -5.59 6.26 -4.80
N SER A 64 -5.75 7.59 -4.77
CA SER A 64 -7.07 8.21 -4.64
C SER A 64 -7.94 8.05 -5.88
N TYR A 65 -7.34 7.84 -7.05
CA TYR A 65 -8.09 7.51 -8.27
C TYR A 65 -8.61 6.07 -8.24
N PHE A 66 -7.77 5.11 -7.85
CA PHE A 66 -8.13 3.70 -7.84
C PHE A 66 -8.94 3.26 -6.62
N ALA A 67 -8.84 3.95 -5.49
CA ALA A 67 -9.54 3.57 -4.27
C ALA A 67 -11.05 3.38 -4.46
N PRO A 68 -11.81 4.33 -5.03
CA PRO A 68 -13.24 4.15 -5.28
C PRO A 68 -13.53 3.09 -6.37
N ILE A 69 -12.68 2.95 -7.38
CA ILE A 69 -12.83 1.96 -8.45
C ILE A 69 -12.72 0.54 -7.90
N LEU A 70 -11.81 0.34 -6.94
CA LEU A 70 -11.57 -0.94 -6.29
C LEU A 70 -12.51 -1.19 -5.09
N GLY A 71 -13.17 -0.15 -4.59
CA GLY A 71 -14.05 -0.24 -3.43
C GLY A 71 -13.31 -0.26 -2.10
N LEU A 72 -12.09 0.34 -2.03
CA LEU A 72 -11.35 0.51 -0.78
C LEU A 72 -12.07 1.46 0.17
N ASP A 73 -11.94 1.23 1.47
CA ASP A 73 -12.50 2.08 2.53
C ASP A 73 -11.57 3.25 2.88
N GLY A 74 -10.31 3.20 2.45
CA GLY A 74 -9.35 4.28 2.60
C GLY A 74 -8.06 4.05 1.82
N ASP A 75 -7.37 5.15 1.48
CA ASP A 75 -6.05 5.14 0.89
C ASP A 75 -5.11 6.11 1.62
N PHE A 76 -3.95 5.61 1.99
CA PHE A 76 -2.90 6.35 2.68
C PHE A 76 -1.63 6.30 1.85
N SER A 77 -1.22 7.45 1.35
CA SER A 77 -0.07 7.57 0.45
C SER A 77 0.50 9.00 0.46
N ASN A 78 1.55 9.24 -0.30
CA ASN A 78 2.21 10.52 -0.33
C ASN A 78 1.59 11.46 -1.36
N THR A 79 1.84 12.76 -1.19
CA THR A 79 1.36 13.82 -2.07
C THR A 79 2.53 14.46 -2.79
N LEU A 80 2.49 14.49 -4.11
CA LEU A 80 3.41 15.31 -4.92
C LEU A 80 3.00 16.78 -4.81
N HIS A 81 3.90 17.62 -4.33
CA HIS A 81 3.60 19.04 -4.22
C HIS A 81 3.62 19.69 -5.61
N SER A 82 2.60 20.50 -5.90
CA SER A 82 2.47 21.24 -7.16
C SER A 82 2.14 22.71 -6.91
N LYS A 83 2.53 23.55 -7.88
CA LYS A 83 2.19 24.96 -7.92
C LYS A 83 1.94 25.34 -9.38
N ASP A 84 0.87 26.09 -9.63
CA ASP A 84 0.48 26.58 -10.97
C ASP A 84 0.41 25.44 -12.03
N GLY A 85 -0.10 24.26 -11.62
CA GLY A 85 -0.28 23.11 -12.51
C GLY A 85 0.97 22.29 -12.81
N VAL A 86 2.12 22.60 -12.18
CA VAL A 86 3.37 21.86 -12.36
C VAL A 86 3.91 21.34 -11.03
N LEU A 87 4.61 20.19 -11.07
CA LEU A 87 5.25 19.62 -9.89
C LEU A 87 6.46 20.46 -9.47
N THR A 88 6.60 20.68 -8.16
CA THR A 88 7.72 21.43 -7.59
C THR A 88 8.95 20.57 -7.32
N GLY A 89 8.81 19.24 -7.39
CA GLY A 89 9.86 18.28 -6.99
C GLY A 89 9.88 18.00 -5.49
N LEU A 90 8.89 18.49 -4.74
CA LEU A 90 8.72 18.20 -3.32
C LEU A 90 7.65 17.14 -3.10
N VAL A 91 7.78 16.40 -2.02
CA VAL A 91 6.85 15.35 -1.59
C VAL A 91 6.62 15.42 -0.09
N GLY A 92 5.43 15.07 0.34
CA GLY A 92 5.04 14.88 1.73
C GLY A 92 3.91 13.88 1.84
N GLY A 93 3.57 13.45 3.04
CA GLY A 93 2.42 12.56 3.24
C GLY A 93 2.63 11.52 4.33
N GLU A 94 1.72 10.56 4.37
CA GLU A 94 1.63 9.60 5.47
C GLU A 94 2.65 8.44 5.36
N MET A 95 3.21 8.20 4.16
CA MET A 95 4.04 7.01 3.86
C MET A 95 5.48 7.37 3.49
N MET A 96 6.07 8.31 4.25
CA MET A 96 7.40 8.85 3.97
C MET A 96 8.55 7.99 4.51
N PHE A 97 8.30 7.10 5.48
CA PHE A 97 9.33 6.34 6.20
C PHE A 97 9.06 4.82 6.14
N ASN A 98 10.08 4.02 6.37
CA ASN A 98 9.96 2.56 6.45
C ASN A 98 9.01 2.09 7.56
N THR A 99 8.81 2.89 8.62
CA THR A 99 7.91 2.58 9.74
C THR A 99 6.47 3.03 9.50
N SER A 100 6.23 3.94 8.54
CA SER A 100 4.96 4.63 8.34
C SER A 100 3.75 3.69 8.21
N LYS A 101 3.90 2.55 7.50
CA LYS A 101 2.79 1.59 7.34
C LYS A 101 2.40 0.94 8.67
N GLY A 102 3.37 0.59 9.51
CA GLY A 102 3.11 0.04 10.85
C GLY A 102 2.46 1.05 11.78
N GLU A 103 2.95 2.28 11.80
CA GLU A 103 2.42 3.38 12.61
C GLU A 103 0.97 3.73 12.21
N MET A 104 0.70 3.78 10.91
CA MET A 104 -0.65 4.02 10.40
C MET A 104 -1.59 2.86 10.75
N LEU A 105 -1.14 1.61 10.60
CA LEU A 105 -1.93 0.44 10.98
C LEU A 105 -2.29 0.48 12.47
N GLN A 106 -1.34 0.74 13.37
CA GLN A 106 -1.60 0.89 14.80
C GLN A 106 -2.58 2.03 15.08
N THR A 107 -2.47 3.14 14.35
CA THR A 107 -3.39 4.27 14.50
C THR A 107 -4.81 3.87 14.13
N LEU A 108 -5.01 3.18 13.01
CA LEU A 108 -6.31 2.66 12.61
C LEU A 108 -6.86 1.61 13.58
N GLN A 109 -6.01 0.69 14.05
CA GLN A 109 -6.40 -0.29 15.06
C GLN A 109 -6.95 0.37 16.33
N ARG A 110 -6.29 1.42 16.82
CA ARG A 110 -6.76 2.19 17.99
C ARG A 110 -8.10 2.89 17.74
N ILE A 111 -8.24 3.57 16.60
CA ILE A 111 -9.46 4.32 16.23
C ILE A 111 -10.63 3.36 16.05
N MET A 112 -10.42 2.25 15.38
CA MET A 112 -11.46 1.27 15.04
C MET A 112 -11.66 0.22 16.14
N LYS A 113 -10.85 0.23 17.20
CA LYS A 113 -10.85 -0.76 18.29
C LYS A 113 -10.66 -2.20 17.77
N ILE A 114 -9.76 -2.37 16.81
CA ILE A 114 -9.40 -3.66 16.22
C ILE A 114 -8.07 -4.11 16.82
N THR A 115 -7.96 -5.42 17.07
CA THR A 115 -6.73 -6.04 17.60
C THR A 115 -5.89 -6.66 16.48
N PRO A 116 -4.60 -6.98 16.73
CA PRO A 116 -3.76 -7.69 15.76
C PRO A 116 -4.36 -9.03 15.29
N GLU A 117 -5.11 -9.74 16.16
CA GLU A 117 -5.76 -11.03 15.83
C GLU A 117 -6.83 -10.86 14.74
N ASN A 118 -7.46 -9.70 14.67
CA ASN A 118 -8.47 -9.36 13.68
C ASN A 118 -7.90 -8.51 12.52
N THR A 119 -6.58 -8.51 12.36
CA THR A 119 -5.88 -7.74 11.33
C THR A 119 -5.15 -8.66 10.35
N ILE A 120 -5.35 -8.40 9.07
CA ILE A 120 -4.63 -9.02 7.96
C ILE A 120 -3.75 -7.97 7.32
N ALA A 121 -2.45 -8.22 7.23
CA ALA A 121 -1.51 -7.39 6.49
C ALA A 121 -1.04 -8.14 5.24
N ILE A 122 -1.09 -7.47 4.10
CA ILE A 122 -0.69 -8.02 2.80
C ILE A 122 0.37 -7.10 2.20
N GLY A 123 1.49 -7.65 1.76
CA GLY A 123 2.58 -6.86 1.23
C GLY A 123 3.53 -7.63 0.32
N ASP A 124 4.47 -6.93 -0.29
CA ASP A 124 5.47 -7.48 -1.23
C ASP A 124 6.92 -7.06 -0.92
N GLY A 125 7.13 -6.06 -0.09
CA GLY A 125 8.44 -5.44 0.11
C GLY A 125 8.86 -5.22 1.56
N ALA A 126 10.11 -4.80 1.75
CA ALA A 126 10.69 -4.57 3.08
C ALA A 126 9.95 -3.48 3.89
N ASN A 127 9.37 -2.48 3.23
CA ASN A 127 8.57 -1.44 3.86
C ASN A 127 7.25 -1.97 4.46
N ASP A 128 6.84 -3.20 4.13
CA ASP A 128 5.65 -3.85 4.69
C ASP A 128 5.95 -4.57 6.01
N LEU A 129 7.23 -4.82 6.33
CA LEU A 129 7.62 -5.47 7.58
C LEU A 129 7.10 -4.72 8.82
N SER A 130 7.03 -3.39 8.76
CA SER A 130 6.54 -2.59 9.88
C SER A 130 5.09 -2.91 10.22
N MET A 131 4.22 -3.11 9.22
CA MET A 131 2.81 -3.48 9.48
C MET A 131 2.63 -4.98 9.83
N PHE A 132 3.53 -5.86 9.38
CA PHE A 132 3.48 -7.29 9.75
C PHE A 132 3.63 -7.51 11.25
N LYS A 133 4.33 -6.62 11.97
CA LYS A 133 4.48 -6.68 13.43
C LYS A 133 3.15 -6.47 14.18
N HIS A 134 2.15 -5.91 13.52
CA HIS A 134 0.86 -5.51 14.09
C HIS A 134 -0.32 -6.31 13.51
N ALA A 135 -0.05 -7.42 12.82
CA ALA A 135 -1.07 -8.30 12.25
C ALA A 135 -0.77 -9.75 12.56
N SER A 136 -1.78 -10.51 12.98
CA SER A 136 -1.63 -11.95 13.19
C SER A 136 -1.64 -12.72 11.86
N THR A 137 -2.41 -12.27 10.88
CA THR A 137 -2.39 -12.82 9.52
C THR A 137 -1.53 -11.96 8.61
N ARG A 138 -0.44 -12.52 8.12
CA ARG A 138 0.59 -11.84 7.34
C ARG A 138 0.79 -12.54 6.01
N VAL A 139 0.37 -11.89 4.94
CA VAL A 139 0.39 -12.43 3.58
C VAL A 139 1.51 -11.79 2.77
N ALA A 140 2.50 -12.59 2.40
CA ALA A 140 3.54 -12.21 1.44
C ALA A 140 3.04 -12.54 0.02
N PHE A 141 2.66 -11.51 -0.75
CA PHE A 141 2.13 -11.65 -2.10
C PHE A 141 3.19 -11.30 -3.15
N CYS A 142 3.66 -12.28 -3.90
CA CYS A 142 4.76 -12.12 -4.88
C CYS A 142 5.95 -11.36 -4.28
N ALA A 143 6.27 -11.64 -3.03
CA ALA A 143 7.08 -10.80 -2.17
C ALA A 143 8.58 -11.10 -2.26
N LYS A 144 9.37 -10.13 -1.83
CA LYS A 144 10.81 -10.31 -1.61
C LYS A 144 11.09 -11.30 -0.47
N PRO A 145 12.24 -12.01 -0.48
CA PRO A 145 12.58 -13.02 0.53
C PRO A 145 12.39 -12.54 1.97
N ILE A 146 12.86 -11.35 2.29
CA ILE A 146 12.78 -10.75 3.62
C ILE A 146 11.34 -10.67 4.17
N LEU A 147 10.34 -10.42 3.31
CA LEU A 147 8.95 -10.36 3.74
C LEU A 147 8.33 -11.76 3.87
N LYS A 148 8.74 -12.70 3.00
CA LYS A 148 8.30 -14.10 3.07
C LYS A 148 8.70 -14.75 4.37
N GLU A 149 9.90 -14.48 4.89
CA GLU A 149 10.39 -14.97 6.19
C GLU A 149 9.51 -14.51 7.36
N ALA A 150 8.91 -13.32 7.26
CA ALA A 150 8.04 -12.76 8.28
C ALA A 150 6.56 -13.13 8.11
N ALA A 151 6.19 -13.76 6.99
CA ALA A 151 4.81 -14.09 6.65
C ALA A 151 4.39 -15.47 7.23
N ASN A 152 3.08 -15.64 7.42
CA ASN A 152 2.49 -16.96 7.68
C ASN A 152 1.67 -17.50 6.49
N ILE A 153 1.46 -16.65 5.46
CA ILE A 153 0.90 -17.07 4.17
C ILE A 153 1.79 -16.53 3.06
N ILE A 154 2.17 -17.38 2.12
CA ILE A 154 2.97 -17.00 0.95
C ILE A 154 2.17 -17.32 -0.31
N ILE A 155 2.08 -16.34 -1.22
CA ILE A 155 1.42 -16.46 -2.53
C ILE A 155 2.42 -16.00 -3.59
N GLU A 156 2.77 -16.87 -4.53
CA GLU A 156 3.74 -16.58 -5.60
C GLU A 156 3.07 -16.30 -6.95
N GLU A 157 1.80 -16.63 -7.10
CA GLU A 157 1.04 -16.36 -8.30
C GLU A 157 0.44 -14.96 -8.27
N LYS A 158 0.45 -14.27 -9.43
CA LYS A 158 -0.07 -12.90 -9.57
C LYS A 158 -1.60 -12.87 -9.73
N ASP A 159 -2.31 -13.47 -8.78
CA ASP A 159 -3.77 -13.41 -8.67
C ASP A 159 -4.18 -13.18 -7.22
N LEU A 160 -4.71 -12.00 -6.92
CA LEU A 160 -5.11 -11.64 -5.56
C LEU A 160 -6.28 -12.47 -5.02
N LYS A 161 -7.08 -13.16 -5.88
CA LYS A 161 -8.14 -14.08 -5.43
C LYS A 161 -7.62 -15.25 -4.62
N LEU A 162 -6.35 -15.60 -4.76
CA LEU A 162 -5.72 -16.63 -3.96
C LEU A 162 -5.64 -16.28 -2.46
N ILE A 163 -5.70 -15.01 -2.12
CA ILE A 163 -5.76 -14.56 -0.72
C ILE A 163 -7.00 -15.13 -0.05
N ILE A 164 -8.19 -14.99 -0.67
CA ILE A 164 -9.45 -15.52 -0.13
C ILE A 164 -9.38 -17.03 0.08
N LYS A 165 -8.84 -17.75 -0.92
CA LYS A 165 -8.68 -19.22 -0.83
C LYS A 165 -7.78 -19.63 0.33
N LYS A 166 -6.69 -18.89 0.56
CA LYS A 166 -5.75 -19.18 1.66
C LYS A 166 -6.33 -18.82 3.02
N LEU A 167 -7.10 -17.72 3.14
CA LEU A 167 -7.76 -17.34 4.38
C LEU A 167 -8.83 -18.35 4.79
N ALA A 168 -9.59 -18.90 3.84
CA ALA A 168 -10.61 -19.93 4.10
C ALA A 168 -10.03 -21.24 4.66
N LEU A 169 -8.73 -21.51 4.47
CA LEU A 169 -8.06 -22.69 5.02
C LEU A 169 -7.58 -22.50 6.46
N LEU A 170 -7.70 -21.28 7.02
CA LEU A 170 -7.31 -20.97 8.41
C LEU A 170 -8.51 -20.96 9.38
N GLN A 171 -9.72 -21.08 8.84
CA GLN A 171 -10.98 -21.21 9.61
C GLN A 171 -11.32 -22.68 9.80
#